data_55ac3df9654cafb1244b6158e014d9a8
#
_entry.id   55ac3df9654cafb1244b6158e014d9a8
#
_cell.length_a   1.000
_cell.length_b   1.000
_cell.length_c   1.000
_cell.angle_alpha   90.00
_cell.angle_beta   90.00
_cell.angle_gamma   90.00
#
_symmetry.space_group_name_H-M   'P 1'
#
loop_
_entity.id
_entity.type
_entity.pdbx_description
1 polymer ?
#
loop_
_entity_poly.entity_id
_entity_poly.type
_entity_poly.pdbx_seq_one_letter_code
_entity_poly.pdbx_strand_id
1 'polypeptide(L)'
;MTIPGILEEKLSSALKAVLGEELPADFRASVTPSADLRFGDYQSNAAMVLAKRCRTNPRALAQQVADRIGQDAVCSLEIAGPGFINFRIRPEFYAARLLA
;
A
#
# COMPACT_ATOMS: atom_id res chain seq x y z
N MET A 1 -6.32 -2.05 -16.34
CA MET A 1 -5.42 -1.97 -15.17
C MET A 1 -5.71 -3.10 -14.20
N THR A 2 -4.69 -3.76 -13.70
CA THR A 2 -4.83 -4.86 -12.75
C THR A 2 -5.07 -4.35 -11.33
N ILE A 3 -5.58 -5.22 -10.45
CA ILE A 3 -5.74 -4.85 -9.03
C ILE A 3 -4.39 -4.46 -8.40
N PRO A 4 -3.31 -5.27 -8.52
CA PRO A 4 -2.01 -4.83 -8.02
C PRO A 4 -1.56 -3.49 -8.60
N GLY A 5 -1.80 -3.26 -9.88
CA GLY A 5 -1.45 -1.99 -10.52
C GLY A 5 -2.19 -0.80 -9.91
N ILE A 6 -3.49 -0.96 -9.61
CA ILE A 6 -4.28 0.06 -8.94
C ILE A 6 -3.70 0.37 -7.55
N LEU A 7 -3.36 -0.68 -6.79
CA LEU A 7 -2.81 -0.52 -5.44
C LEU A 7 -1.43 0.13 -5.48
N GLU A 8 -0.60 -0.24 -6.45
CA GLU A 8 0.72 0.37 -6.63
C GLU A 8 0.61 1.85 -6.93
N GLU A 9 -0.36 2.25 -7.76
CA GLU A 9 -0.60 3.65 -8.07
C GLU A 9 -1.04 4.44 -6.85
N LYS A 10 -1.98 3.89 -6.07
CA LYS A 10 -2.42 4.51 -4.82
C LYS A 10 -1.26 4.66 -3.84
N LEU A 11 -0.46 3.61 -3.71
CA LEU A 11 0.68 3.59 -2.81
C LEU A 11 1.75 4.61 -3.24
N SER A 12 2.06 4.67 -4.53
CA SER A 12 3.04 5.62 -5.06
C SER A 12 2.61 7.06 -4.84
N SER A 13 1.33 7.37 -5.07
CA SER A 13 0.79 8.71 -4.83
C SER A 13 0.87 9.09 -3.36
N ALA A 14 0.54 8.15 -2.46
CA ALA A 14 0.61 8.39 -1.02
C ALA A 14 2.04 8.60 -0.55
N LEU A 15 2.98 7.79 -1.04
CA LEU A 15 4.39 7.92 -0.71
C LEU A 15 4.93 9.28 -1.14
N LYS A 16 4.56 9.72 -2.33
CA LYS A 16 4.96 11.02 -2.84
C LYS A 16 4.40 12.15 -1.98
N ALA A 17 3.15 12.03 -1.53
CA ALA A 17 2.52 13.02 -0.68
C ALA A 17 3.17 13.09 0.72
N VAL A 18 3.57 11.94 1.26
CA VAL A 18 4.17 11.88 2.60
C VAL A 18 5.65 12.28 2.59
N LEU A 19 6.42 11.75 1.65
CA LEU A 19 7.87 11.94 1.62
C LEU A 19 8.32 13.11 0.74
N GLY A 20 7.52 13.48 -0.25
CA GLY A 20 7.88 14.59 -1.15
C GLY A 20 9.23 14.34 -1.82
N GLU A 21 10.15 15.28 -1.65
CA GLU A 21 11.48 15.21 -2.26
C GLU A 21 12.36 14.10 -1.69
N GLU A 22 12.03 13.58 -0.51
CA GLU A 22 12.77 12.46 0.09
C GLU A 22 12.49 11.14 -0.61
N LEU A 23 11.42 11.07 -1.39
CA LEU A 23 11.11 9.88 -2.18
C LEU A 23 12.09 9.78 -3.34
N PRO A 24 12.91 8.71 -3.43
CA PRO A 24 13.83 8.56 -4.56
C PRO A 24 13.08 8.51 -5.89
N ALA A 25 13.60 9.22 -6.89
CA ALA A 25 12.96 9.31 -8.21
C ALA A 25 12.85 7.96 -8.91
N ASP A 26 13.77 7.04 -8.61
CA ASP A 26 13.82 5.70 -9.20
C ASP A 26 13.05 4.66 -8.40
N PHE A 27 12.45 5.05 -7.28
CA PHE A 27 11.74 4.10 -6.42
C PHE A 27 10.45 3.63 -7.07
N ARG A 28 10.22 2.32 -7.01
CA ARG A 28 9.00 1.69 -7.48
C ARG A 28 8.32 0.98 -6.31
N ALA A 29 7.10 1.39 -6.02
CA ALA A 29 6.29 0.70 -5.02
C ALA A 29 5.91 -0.68 -5.55
N SER A 30 6.04 -1.69 -4.71
CA SER A 30 5.75 -3.07 -5.08
C SER A 30 4.61 -3.60 -4.23
N VAL A 31 3.62 -4.20 -4.87
CA VAL A 31 2.49 -4.84 -4.21
C VAL A 31 2.47 -6.29 -4.65
N THR A 32 2.48 -7.21 -3.68
CA THR A 32 2.49 -8.64 -3.94
C THR A 32 1.29 -9.30 -3.27
N PRO A 33 0.84 -10.48 -3.78
CA PRO A 33 -0.21 -11.22 -3.09
C PRO A 33 0.23 -11.58 -1.68
N SER A 34 -0.71 -11.47 -0.72
CA SER A 34 -0.42 -11.88 0.64
C SER A 34 -0.30 -13.41 0.72
N ALA A 35 0.67 -13.89 1.48
CA ALA A 35 0.85 -15.33 1.70
C ALA A 35 -0.26 -15.91 2.58
N ASP A 36 -0.90 -15.07 3.40
CA ASP A 36 -1.95 -15.50 4.32
C ASP A 36 -3.14 -14.53 4.19
N LEU A 37 -4.27 -15.08 3.74
CA LEU A 37 -5.49 -14.29 3.51
C LEU A 37 -6.04 -13.65 4.79
N ARG A 38 -5.63 -14.14 5.96
CA ARG A 38 -6.02 -13.50 7.23
C ARG A 38 -5.46 -12.09 7.34
N PHE A 39 -4.35 -11.81 6.65
CA PHE A 39 -3.69 -10.50 6.67
C PHE A 39 -4.07 -9.62 5.49
N GLY A 40 -4.98 -10.07 4.63
CA GLY A 40 -5.44 -9.31 3.48
C GLY A 40 -5.20 -10.05 2.17
N ASP A 41 -5.51 -9.39 1.07
CA ASP A 41 -5.36 -9.98 -0.27
C ASP A 41 -4.00 -9.67 -0.87
N TYR A 42 -3.45 -8.49 -0.58
CA TYR A 42 -2.16 -8.03 -1.08
C TYR A 42 -1.40 -7.34 0.04
N GLN A 43 -0.08 -7.22 -0.11
CA GLN A 43 0.74 -6.51 0.86
C GLN A 43 1.89 -5.80 0.17
N SER A 44 2.45 -4.81 0.87
CA SER A 44 3.62 -4.08 0.40
C SER A 44 4.59 -3.84 1.56
N ASN A 45 5.88 -3.95 1.26
CA ASN A 45 6.94 -3.59 2.19
C ASN A 45 7.56 -2.22 1.87
N ALA A 46 6.93 -1.44 1.00
CA ALA A 46 7.48 -0.19 0.52
C ALA A 46 7.85 0.77 1.65
N ALA A 47 6.98 0.89 2.66
CA ALA A 47 7.25 1.76 3.81
C ALA A 47 8.48 1.30 4.60
N MET A 48 8.67 -0.01 4.75
CA MET A 48 9.84 -0.56 5.46
C MET A 48 11.13 -0.25 4.71
N VAL A 49 11.13 -0.44 3.39
CA VAL A 49 12.30 -0.16 2.56
C VAL A 49 12.65 1.32 2.60
N LEU A 50 11.67 2.20 2.42
CA LEU A 50 11.88 3.63 2.42
C LEU A 50 12.25 4.18 3.80
N ALA A 51 11.67 3.63 4.86
CA ALA A 51 11.98 4.04 6.22
C ALA A 51 13.46 3.82 6.54
N LYS A 52 14.02 2.71 6.06
CA LYS A 52 15.44 2.43 6.22
C LYS A 52 16.30 3.46 5.49
N ARG A 53 15.92 3.83 4.27
CA ARG A 53 16.65 4.83 3.48
C ARG A 53 16.52 6.23 4.06
N CYS A 54 15.34 6.58 4.56
CA CYS A 54 15.06 7.91 5.11
C CYS A 54 15.30 8.01 6.61
N ARG A 55 15.78 6.94 7.23
CA ARG A 55 16.08 6.88 8.68
C ARG A 55 14.89 7.27 9.55
N THR A 56 13.74 6.73 9.23
CA THR A 56 12.51 6.98 9.99
C THR A 56 11.92 5.66 10.48
N ASN A 57 10.92 5.74 11.34
CA ASN A 57 10.25 4.55 11.87
C ASN A 57 9.37 3.93 10.78
N PRO A 58 9.59 2.65 10.41
CA PRO A 58 8.83 2.04 9.32
C PRO A 58 7.35 1.93 9.62
N ARG A 59 6.97 1.63 10.85
CA ARG A 59 5.56 1.51 11.21
C ARG A 59 4.86 2.86 11.20
N ALA A 60 5.54 3.92 11.64
CA ALA A 60 5.01 5.28 11.59
C ALA A 60 4.83 5.74 10.14
N LEU A 61 5.82 5.46 9.29
CA LEU A 61 5.72 5.79 7.87
C LEU A 61 4.57 5.03 7.20
N ALA A 62 4.44 3.74 7.49
CA ALA A 62 3.35 2.92 6.97
C ALA A 62 1.99 3.49 7.37
N GLN A 63 1.86 3.93 8.62
CA GLN A 63 0.62 4.51 9.10
C GLN A 63 0.29 5.83 8.38
N GLN A 64 1.29 6.69 8.18
CA GLN A 64 1.09 7.94 7.45
C GLN A 64 0.66 7.69 6.01
N VAL A 65 1.27 6.71 5.37
CA VAL A 65 0.92 6.32 4.00
C VAL A 65 -0.50 5.75 3.95
N ALA A 66 -0.84 4.87 4.89
CA ALA A 66 -2.17 4.27 4.96
C ALA A 66 -3.24 5.33 5.19
N ASP A 67 -2.97 6.29 6.08
CA ASP A 67 -3.90 7.39 6.35
C ASP A 67 -4.11 8.24 5.11
N ARG A 68 -3.06 8.43 4.33
CA ARG A 68 -3.13 9.21 3.09
C ARG A 68 -3.95 8.51 2.01
N ILE A 69 -3.81 7.19 1.89
CA ILE A 69 -4.60 6.39 0.96
C ILE A 69 -6.06 6.37 1.42
N GLY A 70 -6.26 6.16 2.72
CA GLY A 70 -7.58 6.05 3.31
C GLY A 70 -8.31 4.78 2.89
N GLN A 71 -9.50 4.60 3.42
CA GLN A 71 -10.39 3.53 3.00
C GLN A 71 -11.31 4.07 1.92
N ASP A 72 -11.47 3.30 0.85
CA ASP A 72 -12.31 3.73 -0.26
C ASP A 72 -13.12 2.53 -0.81
N ALA A 73 -13.72 2.71 -2.00
CA ALA A 73 -14.52 1.67 -2.63
C ALA A 73 -13.70 0.47 -3.10
N VAL A 74 -12.38 0.61 -3.21
CA VAL A 74 -11.50 -0.44 -3.72
C VAL A 74 -11.01 -1.34 -2.59
N CYS A 75 -10.49 -0.76 -1.50
CA CYS A 75 -9.81 -1.52 -0.46
C CYS A 75 -9.88 -0.86 0.91
N SER A 76 -9.59 -1.67 1.92
CA SER A 76 -9.23 -1.20 3.25
C SER A 76 -7.79 -1.59 3.53
N LEU A 77 -7.15 -0.90 4.49
CA LEU A 77 -5.74 -1.11 4.78
C LEU A 77 -5.54 -1.41 6.25
N GLU A 78 -4.50 -2.18 6.53
CA GLU A 78 -4.09 -2.51 7.89
C GLU A 78 -2.56 -2.56 7.92
N ILE A 79 -1.98 -2.06 9.01
CA ILE A 79 -0.53 -2.11 9.22
C ILE A 79 -0.22 -3.33 10.09
N ALA A 80 0.71 -4.15 9.63
CA ALA A 80 1.10 -5.36 10.34
C ALA A 80 2.61 -5.45 10.52
N GLY A 81 3.03 -6.13 11.59
CA GLY A 81 4.43 -6.35 11.87
C GLY A 81 5.24 -5.07 11.94
N PRO A 82 6.46 -5.08 11.39
CA PRO A 82 7.36 -3.91 11.47
C PRO A 82 6.99 -2.77 10.52
N GLY A 83 5.93 -2.90 9.73
CA GLY A 83 5.51 -1.85 8.82
C GLY A 83 5.00 -2.35 7.47
N PHE A 84 4.52 -3.59 7.41
CA PHE A 84 3.83 -4.08 6.22
C PHE A 84 2.49 -3.38 6.07
N ILE A 85 2.16 -2.96 4.87
CA ILE A 85 0.85 -2.44 4.54
C ILE A 85 0.07 -3.56 3.88
N ASN A 86 -1.02 -3.99 4.53
CA ASN A 86 -1.88 -5.05 4.01
C ASN A 86 -3.12 -4.41 3.39
N PHE A 87 -3.44 -4.84 2.19
CA PHE A 87 -4.61 -4.37 1.45
C PHE A 87 -5.64 -5.48 1.40
N ARG A 88 -6.86 -5.18 1.83
CA ARG A 88 -8.00 -6.07 1.68
C ARG A 88 -8.95 -5.46 0.67
N ILE A 89 -9.13 -6.16 -0.45
CA ILE A 89 -9.96 -5.66 -1.54
C ILE A 89 -11.43 -5.86 -1.15
N ARG A 90 -12.25 -4.85 -1.37
CA ARG A 90 -13.67 -4.95 -1.08
C ARG A 90 -14.35 -5.91 -2.05
N PRO A 91 -15.21 -6.82 -1.54
CA PRO A 91 -15.91 -7.76 -2.42
C PRO A 91 -16.70 -7.08 -3.53
N GLU A 92 -17.27 -5.93 -3.26
CA GLU A 92 -18.05 -5.15 -4.23
C GLU A 92 -17.17 -4.72 -5.41
N PHE A 93 -15.90 -4.43 -5.15
CA PHE A 93 -14.98 -4.05 -6.21
C PHE A 93 -14.64 -5.23 -7.11
N TYR A 94 -14.45 -6.41 -6.54
CA TYR A 94 -14.24 -7.63 -7.33
C TYR A 94 -15.46 -7.91 -8.21
N ALA A 95 -16.66 -7.82 -7.64
CA ALA A 95 -17.88 -8.07 -8.37
C ALA A 95 -18.05 -7.10 -9.54
N ALA A 96 -17.78 -5.82 -9.33
CA ALA A 96 -17.86 -4.81 -10.37
C ALA A 96 -16.88 -5.10 -11.52
N ARG A 97 -15.67 -5.57 -11.21
CA ARG A 97 -14.68 -5.89 -12.24
C ARG A 97 -15.06 -7.15 -13.03
N LEU A 98 -15.70 -8.12 -12.38
CA LEU A 98 -16.14 -9.32 -13.06
C LEU A 98 -17.31 -9.08 -14.01
N LEU A 99 -18.13 -8.06 -13.73
CA LEU A 99 -19.28 -7.71 -14.54
C LEU A 99 -18.97 -6.65 -15.62
N ALA A 100 -17.82 -6.01 -15.50
CA ALA A 100 -17.44 -4.92 -16.41
C ALA A 100 -16.91 -5.42 -17.77
#